data_b0e734e7a9e48542a0ad212976aa2be1
#
_entry.id   b0e734e7a9e48542a0ad212976aa2be1
#
_cell.length_a   1.000
_cell.length_b   1.000
_cell.length_c   1.000
_cell.angle_alpha   90.00
_cell.angle_beta   90.00
_cell.angle_gamma   90.00
#
_symmetry.space_group_name_H-M   'P 1'
#
loop_
_entity.id
_entity.type
_entity.pdbx_description
1 polymer ?
#
loop_
_entity_poly.entity_id
_entity_poly.type
_entity_poly.pdbx_seq_one_letter_code
_entity_poly.pdbx_strand_id
1 'polypeptide(L)'
;LLDDGNLQFLVKETTAKTIVCEVVIGGPLKSRKGVSAPDAKLTLSAITDKDRDDIEFALSKNCDYIAMSFVRHADDIRELRWLMKHLGKDAAVIAKIEMREALENIEEIIEVCEGIMVARGDLGVETPAEEVPFHQKRIISLCNGAGKPVITATQMLESMTQNPRPTRAEASDVYNAIIDGTDAVMLSAESASGAYPVRAVEVMSNIAHIAEEHLQESSSDYAEPIAKDNDHSNPTQYISNAISKATFDISKVIQPKAIVTTTLSGYTTRHVAKERPRTPILCMTPNEITQRRMALVWGVIP
;
A
#
# COMPACT_ATOMS: atom_id res chain seq x y z
N LEU A 1 -6.70 -8.54 21.69
CA LEU A 1 -6.08 -9.57 20.88
C LEU A 1 -4.57 -9.59 21.12
N LEU A 2 -3.95 -10.75 21.06
CA LEU A 2 -2.50 -10.94 21.19
C LEU A 2 -1.99 -11.87 20.08
N ASP A 3 -0.70 -11.74 19.72
CA ASP A 3 -0.03 -12.58 18.73
C ASP A 3 -0.80 -12.61 17.40
N ASP A 4 -1.01 -11.45 16.81
CA ASP A 4 -1.70 -11.25 15.53
C ASP A 4 -3.13 -11.86 15.50
N GLY A 5 -3.83 -11.80 16.64
CA GLY A 5 -5.19 -12.32 16.79
C GLY A 5 -5.28 -13.81 17.13
N ASN A 6 -4.15 -14.52 17.20
CA ASN A 6 -4.14 -15.95 17.55
C ASN A 6 -4.63 -16.24 18.97
N LEU A 7 -4.53 -15.24 19.85
CA LEU A 7 -5.01 -15.31 21.24
C LEU A 7 -6.07 -14.22 21.45
N GLN A 8 -7.21 -14.60 22.01
CA GLN A 8 -8.30 -13.68 22.24
C GLN A 8 -8.69 -13.64 23.73
N PHE A 9 -8.84 -12.41 24.25
CA PHE A 9 -9.18 -12.14 25.62
C PHE A 9 -10.34 -11.15 25.72
N LEU A 10 -11.28 -11.41 26.61
CA LEU A 10 -12.35 -10.50 26.93
C LEU A 10 -12.02 -9.77 28.23
N VAL A 11 -11.93 -8.45 28.18
CA VAL A 11 -11.69 -7.63 29.37
C VAL A 11 -12.91 -7.71 30.29
N LYS A 12 -12.70 -8.12 31.54
CA LYS A 12 -13.73 -8.19 32.57
C LYS A 12 -13.63 -7.03 33.55
N GLU A 13 -12.42 -6.64 33.94
CA GLU A 13 -12.17 -5.62 34.90
C GLU A 13 -10.88 -4.86 34.58
N THR A 14 -10.87 -3.56 34.86
CA THR A 14 -9.69 -2.72 34.70
C THR A 14 -9.41 -1.95 35.98
N THR A 15 -8.14 -1.82 36.36
CA THR A 15 -7.65 -0.94 37.40
C THR A 15 -6.62 0.02 36.79
N ALA A 16 -6.10 0.94 37.60
CA ALA A 16 -5.04 1.85 37.14
C ALA A 16 -3.75 1.13 36.67
N LYS A 17 -3.55 -0.13 37.03
CA LYS A 17 -2.29 -0.85 36.76
C LYS A 17 -2.49 -2.26 36.13
N THR A 18 -3.71 -2.77 36.16
CA THR A 18 -3.98 -4.15 35.72
C THR A 18 -5.27 -4.24 34.90
N ILE A 19 -5.27 -5.14 33.95
CA ILE A 19 -6.44 -5.53 33.19
C ILE A 19 -6.67 -7.02 33.43
N VAL A 20 -7.85 -7.36 33.97
CA VAL A 20 -8.26 -8.75 34.18
C VAL A 20 -9.08 -9.20 33.01
N CYS A 21 -8.66 -10.30 32.41
CA CYS A 21 -9.27 -10.83 31.19
C CYS A 21 -9.71 -12.29 31.37
N GLU A 22 -10.79 -12.63 30.72
CA GLU A 22 -11.18 -14.01 30.45
C GLU A 22 -10.55 -14.46 29.13
N VAL A 23 -9.94 -15.65 29.11
CA VAL A 23 -9.36 -16.22 27.91
C VAL A 23 -10.48 -16.80 27.06
N VAL A 24 -10.72 -16.23 25.87
CA VAL A 24 -11.72 -16.72 24.88
C VAL A 24 -11.04 -17.73 23.95
N ILE A 25 -9.87 -17.37 23.38
CA ILE A 25 -9.05 -18.26 22.60
C ILE A 25 -7.66 -18.28 23.25
N GLY A 26 -7.25 -19.45 23.74
CA GLY A 26 -5.98 -19.64 24.41
C GLY A 26 -4.94 -20.27 23.50
N GLY A 27 -3.69 -20.23 23.93
CA GLY A 27 -2.56 -20.82 23.21
C GLY A 27 -1.23 -20.41 23.84
N PRO A 28 -0.09 -20.82 23.25
CA PRO A 28 1.23 -20.46 23.74
C PRO A 28 1.52 -18.98 23.52
N LEU A 29 1.65 -18.21 24.59
CA LEU A 29 2.06 -16.81 24.55
C LEU A 29 3.56 -16.68 24.66
N LYS A 30 4.20 -16.19 23.60
CA LYS A 30 5.66 -15.92 23.53
C LYS A 30 5.95 -14.47 23.95
N SER A 31 7.19 -14.22 24.35
CA SER A 31 7.66 -12.86 24.69
C SER A 31 7.64 -11.94 23.43
N ARG A 32 7.44 -10.65 23.68
CA ARG A 32 7.47 -9.56 22.67
C ARG A 32 6.42 -9.69 21.58
N LYS A 33 5.24 -10.23 21.91
CA LYS A 33 4.09 -10.24 21.02
C LYS A 33 3.29 -8.96 21.11
N GLY A 34 2.77 -8.51 19.97
CA GLY A 34 1.91 -7.34 19.87
C GLY A 34 0.60 -7.52 20.66
N VAL A 35 0.07 -6.42 21.16
CA VAL A 35 -1.24 -6.33 21.80
C VAL A 35 -2.08 -5.39 20.96
N SER A 36 -3.23 -5.85 20.49
CA SER A 36 -4.23 -5.03 19.82
C SER A 36 -5.50 -4.98 20.64
N ALA A 37 -6.10 -3.79 20.69
CA ALA A 37 -7.36 -3.53 21.39
C ALA A 37 -8.32 -2.79 20.43
N PRO A 38 -8.91 -3.49 19.44
CA PRO A 38 -9.69 -2.87 18.35
C PRO A 38 -10.88 -2.04 18.84
N ASP A 39 -11.43 -2.39 20.02
CA ASP A 39 -12.57 -1.68 20.62
C ASP A 39 -12.14 -0.49 21.51
N ALA A 40 -10.86 -0.24 21.68
CA ALA A 40 -10.34 0.81 22.54
C ALA A 40 -9.81 2.01 21.74
N LYS A 41 -10.29 3.22 22.07
CA LYS A 41 -9.72 4.45 21.54
C LYS A 41 -8.41 4.75 22.26
N LEU A 42 -7.29 4.49 21.61
CA LEU A 42 -5.97 4.77 22.16
C LEU A 42 -5.57 6.23 21.86
N THR A 43 -5.20 6.97 22.91
CA THR A 43 -4.74 8.38 22.80
C THR A 43 -3.22 8.48 22.69
N LEU A 44 -2.58 7.44 22.16
CA LEU A 44 -1.12 7.43 21.97
C LEU A 44 -0.74 8.27 20.75
N SER A 45 0.41 8.95 20.83
CA SER A 45 1.00 9.58 19.65
C SER A 45 1.29 8.51 18.58
N ALA A 46 1.06 8.84 17.32
CA ALA A 46 1.39 7.98 16.20
C ALA A 46 2.92 7.85 15.99
N ILE A 47 3.70 8.81 16.52
CA ILE A 47 5.17 8.83 16.45
C ILE A 47 5.73 8.75 17.88
N THR A 48 6.43 7.66 18.19
CA THR A 48 7.13 7.46 19.45
C THR A 48 8.51 8.14 19.45
N ASP A 49 9.14 8.23 20.62
CA ASP A 49 10.52 8.76 20.70
C ASP A 49 11.49 7.90 19.91
N LYS A 50 11.31 6.56 19.91
CA LYS A 50 12.09 5.66 19.08
C LYS A 50 11.89 5.93 17.58
N ASP A 51 10.66 6.20 17.16
CA ASP A 51 10.38 6.52 15.75
C ASP A 51 11.09 7.81 15.32
N ARG A 52 11.24 8.78 16.21
CA ARG A 52 11.99 10.02 15.93
C ARG A 52 13.45 9.72 15.61
N ASP A 53 14.10 8.88 16.40
CA ASP A 53 15.49 8.45 16.18
C ASP A 53 15.61 7.66 14.86
N ASP A 54 14.67 6.74 14.61
CA ASP A 54 14.64 5.93 13.39
C ASP A 54 14.40 6.79 12.13
N ILE A 55 13.54 7.81 12.21
CA ILE A 55 13.29 8.76 11.12
C ILE A 55 14.56 9.57 10.82
N GLU A 56 15.23 10.11 11.84
CA GLU A 56 16.48 10.85 11.68
C GLU A 56 17.54 9.97 11.00
N PHE A 57 17.68 8.73 11.46
CA PHE A 57 18.60 7.77 10.86
C PHE A 57 18.25 7.48 9.40
N ALA A 58 16.99 7.17 9.09
CA ALA A 58 16.53 6.85 7.73
C ALA A 58 16.79 8.04 6.78
N LEU A 59 16.45 9.25 7.21
CA LEU A 59 16.70 10.48 6.46
C LEU A 59 18.19 10.72 6.25
N SER A 60 19.06 10.34 7.22
CA SER A 60 20.52 10.44 7.07
C SER A 60 21.05 9.55 5.95
N LYS A 61 20.32 8.46 5.61
CA LYS A 61 20.64 7.52 4.53
C LYS A 61 20.01 7.88 3.18
N ASN A 62 19.31 9.03 3.11
CA ASN A 62 18.64 9.52 1.90
C ASN A 62 17.60 8.50 1.36
N CYS A 63 16.80 7.91 2.23
CA CYS A 63 15.70 7.05 1.81
C CYS A 63 14.69 7.82 0.96
N ASP A 64 14.13 7.18 -0.06
CA ASP A 64 13.16 7.79 -0.96
C ASP A 64 11.75 7.85 -0.35
N TYR A 65 11.42 6.86 0.51
CA TYR A 65 10.14 6.74 1.19
C TYR A 65 10.31 6.41 2.66
N ILE A 66 9.39 6.92 3.49
CA ILE A 66 9.17 6.47 4.86
C ILE A 66 7.77 5.86 4.91
N ALA A 67 7.66 4.61 5.31
CA ALA A 67 6.40 3.93 5.55
C ALA A 67 6.01 4.07 7.02
N MET A 68 4.89 4.77 7.28
CA MET A 68 4.39 5.02 8.63
C MET A 68 3.35 3.99 9.03
N SER A 69 3.63 3.23 10.10
CA SER A 69 2.69 2.28 10.70
C SER A 69 1.65 2.97 11.57
N PHE A 70 0.53 2.29 11.78
CA PHE A 70 -0.55 2.69 12.69
C PHE A 70 -1.13 4.08 12.40
N VAL A 71 -1.16 4.47 11.12
CA VAL A 71 -1.83 5.71 10.69
C VAL A 71 -3.33 5.59 10.96
N ARG A 72 -3.92 6.64 11.55
CA ARG A 72 -5.35 6.73 11.87
C ARG A 72 -6.01 7.92 11.17
N HIS A 73 -5.28 9.02 11.08
CA HIS A 73 -5.77 10.30 10.56
C HIS A 73 -4.73 10.98 9.67
N ALA A 74 -5.18 11.90 8.84
CA ALA A 74 -4.28 12.74 8.03
C ALA A 74 -3.27 13.54 8.89
N ASP A 75 -3.64 13.87 10.13
CA ASP A 75 -2.77 14.62 11.05
C ASP A 75 -1.54 13.80 11.49
N ASP A 76 -1.64 12.48 11.56
CA ASP A 76 -0.47 11.62 11.84
C ASP A 76 0.61 11.80 10.74
N ILE A 77 0.19 11.88 9.48
CA ILE A 77 1.09 12.14 8.34
C ILE A 77 1.63 13.58 8.37
N ARG A 78 0.80 14.55 8.76
CA ARG A 78 1.23 15.95 8.89
C ARG A 78 2.26 16.13 10.00
N GLU A 79 2.12 15.41 11.12
CA GLU A 79 3.12 15.39 12.20
C GLU A 79 4.45 14.81 11.70
N LEU A 80 4.45 13.69 10.97
CA LEU A 80 5.65 13.12 10.38
C LEU A 80 6.33 14.10 9.42
N ARG A 81 5.58 14.78 8.55
CA ARG A 81 6.11 15.79 7.62
C ARG A 81 6.71 16.98 8.35
N TRP A 82 6.05 17.43 9.42
CA TRP A 82 6.56 18.50 10.26
C TRP A 82 7.91 18.12 10.87
N LEU A 83 8.03 16.90 11.41
CA LEU A 83 9.28 16.39 11.97
C LEU A 83 10.39 16.32 10.93
N MET A 84 10.13 15.75 9.76
CA MET A 84 11.11 15.66 8.66
C MET A 84 11.61 17.05 8.24
N LYS A 85 10.68 18.01 8.12
CA LYS A 85 11.02 19.40 7.79
C LYS A 85 11.93 20.07 8.84
N HIS A 86 11.69 19.79 10.14
CA HIS A 86 12.54 20.31 11.23
C HIS A 86 13.94 19.70 11.21
N LEU A 87 14.07 18.47 10.73
CA LEU A 87 15.36 17.81 10.49
C LEU A 87 16.06 18.32 9.21
N GLY A 88 15.44 19.26 8.49
CA GLY A 88 16.01 19.85 7.26
C GLY A 88 16.03 18.87 6.07
N LYS A 89 15.20 17.84 6.09
CA LYS A 89 15.13 16.80 5.04
C LYS A 89 13.69 16.50 4.66
N ASP A 90 13.51 15.80 3.54
CA ASP A 90 12.22 15.39 3.05
C ASP A 90 12.30 13.98 2.44
N ALA A 91 11.25 13.17 2.68
CA ALA A 91 11.03 11.89 2.04
C ALA A 91 9.54 11.76 1.69
N ALA A 92 9.23 10.94 0.70
CA ALA A 92 7.85 10.60 0.40
C ALA A 92 7.28 9.70 1.51
N VAL A 93 6.01 9.86 1.84
CA VAL A 93 5.35 9.10 2.90
C VAL A 93 4.42 8.05 2.31
N ILE A 94 4.59 6.81 2.73
CA ILE A 94 3.63 5.73 2.52
C ILE A 94 2.85 5.54 3.82
N ALA A 95 1.54 5.76 3.80
CA ALA A 95 0.69 5.47 4.94
C ALA A 95 0.30 3.99 4.96
N LYS A 96 0.59 3.30 6.05
CA LYS A 96 0.18 1.90 6.24
C LYS A 96 -1.21 1.87 6.87
N ILE A 97 -2.13 1.25 6.16
CA ILE A 97 -3.51 1.10 6.61
C ILE A 97 -3.63 -0.22 7.36
N GLU A 98 -3.60 -0.10 8.67
CA GLU A 98 -3.57 -1.17 9.67
C GLU A 98 -4.73 -1.07 10.65
N MET A 99 -5.32 0.12 10.80
CA MET A 99 -6.29 0.45 11.82
C MET A 99 -7.68 0.69 11.22
N ARG A 100 -8.72 0.31 11.97
CA ARG A 100 -10.12 0.60 11.58
C ARG A 100 -10.36 2.09 11.37
N GLU A 101 -9.82 2.95 12.25
CA GLU A 101 -9.95 4.41 12.14
C GLU A 101 -9.39 4.94 10.80
N ALA A 102 -8.32 4.32 10.28
CA ALA A 102 -7.77 4.72 8.98
C ALA A 102 -8.73 4.45 7.82
N LEU A 103 -9.59 3.42 7.92
CA LEU A 103 -10.59 3.12 6.88
C LEU A 103 -11.68 4.18 6.81
N GLU A 104 -12.02 4.77 7.96
CA GLU A 104 -13.01 5.85 8.06
C GLU A 104 -12.45 7.16 7.47
N ASN A 105 -11.13 7.39 7.62
CA ASN A 105 -10.42 8.60 7.21
C ASN A 105 -9.59 8.41 5.93
N ILE A 106 -9.83 7.35 5.16
CA ILE A 106 -8.94 6.91 4.08
C ILE A 106 -8.74 7.98 3.00
N GLU A 107 -9.76 8.71 2.64
CA GLU A 107 -9.68 9.73 1.59
C GLU A 107 -8.78 10.89 2.02
N GLU A 108 -8.93 11.40 3.24
CA GLU A 108 -8.07 12.45 3.79
C GLU A 108 -6.61 11.98 3.97
N ILE A 109 -6.40 10.72 4.34
CA ILE A 109 -5.05 10.12 4.43
C ILE A 109 -4.42 10.06 3.04
N ILE A 110 -5.17 9.60 2.03
CA ILE A 110 -4.69 9.54 0.64
C ILE A 110 -4.31 10.94 0.15
N GLU A 111 -5.04 11.98 0.49
CA GLU A 111 -4.71 13.35 0.06
C GLU A 111 -3.31 13.80 0.52
N VAL A 112 -2.91 13.46 1.74
CA VAL A 112 -1.70 14.00 2.38
C VAL A 112 -0.46 13.11 2.29
N CYS A 113 -0.53 11.89 1.78
CA CYS A 113 0.61 10.98 1.59
C CYS A 113 0.97 10.80 0.11
N GLU A 114 2.11 10.18 -0.21
CA GLU A 114 2.53 9.88 -1.59
C GLU A 114 2.16 8.46 -2.02
N GLY A 115 1.81 7.58 -1.10
CA GLY A 115 1.37 6.22 -1.40
C GLY A 115 0.71 5.57 -0.20
N ILE A 116 0.06 4.44 -0.44
CA ILE A 116 -0.63 3.65 0.58
C ILE A 116 -0.05 2.24 0.60
N MET A 117 -0.01 1.63 1.78
CA MET A 117 0.20 0.20 1.95
C MET A 117 -1.00 -0.41 2.65
N VAL A 118 -1.65 -1.37 2.01
CA VAL A 118 -2.69 -2.19 2.64
C VAL A 118 -1.99 -3.31 3.41
N ALA A 119 -1.83 -3.13 4.72
CA ALA A 119 -1.15 -4.08 5.62
C ALA A 119 -2.19 -5.07 6.18
N ARG A 120 -2.51 -6.08 5.38
CA ARG A 120 -3.67 -6.96 5.59
C ARG A 120 -3.60 -7.79 6.88
N GLY A 121 -2.38 -8.14 7.32
CA GLY A 121 -2.17 -8.87 8.58
C GLY A 121 -2.70 -8.08 9.77
N ASP A 122 -2.20 -6.87 9.97
CA ASP A 122 -2.60 -6.00 11.07
C ASP A 122 -4.05 -5.53 10.91
N LEU A 123 -4.45 -5.18 9.69
CA LEU A 123 -5.82 -4.77 9.40
C LEU A 123 -6.84 -5.87 9.73
N GLY A 124 -6.50 -7.15 9.48
CA GLY A 124 -7.36 -8.30 9.81
C GLY A 124 -7.41 -8.63 11.31
N VAL A 125 -6.55 -8.00 12.13
CA VAL A 125 -6.66 -8.03 13.59
C VAL A 125 -7.62 -6.92 14.09
N GLU A 126 -7.63 -5.78 13.41
CA GLU A 126 -8.43 -4.59 13.77
C GLU A 126 -9.85 -4.62 13.17
N THR A 127 -10.07 -5.42 12.13
CA THR A 127 -11.37 -5.59 11.46
C THR A 127 -11.68 -7.09 11.27
N PRO A 128 -12.94 -7.48 11.08
CA PRO A 128 -13.27 -8.86 10.70
C PRO A 128 -12.47 -9.28 9.45
N ALA A 129 -11.85 -10.46 9.50
CA ALA A 129 -10.96 -10.93 8.43
C ALA A 129 -11.70 -11.03 7.08
N GLU A 130 -13.00 -11.32 7.10
CA GLU A 130 -13.88 -11.39 5.94
C GLU A 130 -14.13 -10.03 5.27
N GLU A 131 -13.90 -8.91 5.97
CA GLU A 131 -14.03 -7.55 5.42
C GLU A 131 -12.74 -7.07 4.73
N VAL A 132 -11.59 -7.65 5.05
CA VAL A 132 -10.29 -7.24 4.51
C VAL A 132 -10.25 -7.21 2.97
N PRO A 133 -10.77 -8.21 2.23
CA PRO A 133 -10.79 -8.16 0.77
C PRO A 133 -11.62 -7.00 0.21
N PHE A 134 -12.72 -6.64 0.86
CA PHE A 134 -13.54 -5.48 0.48
C PHE A 134 -12.75 -4.18 0.67
N HIS A 135 -12.11 -4.00 1.83
CA HIS A 135 -11.31 -2.81 2.13
C HIS A 135 -10.11 -2.71 1.19
N GLN A 136 -9.43 -3.81 0.90
CA GLN A 136 -8.34 -3.85 -0.08
C GLN A 136 -8.78 -3.27 -1.42
N LYS A 137 -9.86 -3.79 -2.00
CA LYS A 137 -10.38 -3.33 -3.29
C LYS A 137 -10.78 -1.85 -3.27
N ARG A 138 -11.43 -1.41 -2.19
CA ARG A 138 -11.81 0.01 -2.02
C ARG A 138 -10.57 0.91 -1.96
N ILE A 139 -9.56 0.56 -1.16
CA ILE A 139 -8.34 1.35 -1.02
C ILE A 139 -7.59 1.42 -2.36
N ILE A 140 -7.43 0.28 -3.05
CA ILE A 140 -6.78 0.23 -4.36
C ILE A 140 -7.49 1.16 -5.35
N SER A 141 -8.82 1.09 -5.42
CA SER A 141 -9.63 1.93 -6.32
C SER A 141 -9.46 3.43 -6.01
N LEU A 142 -9.47 3.83 -4.74
CA LEU A 142 -9.27 5.21 -4.31
C LEU A 142 -7.85 5.73 -4.66
N CYS A 143 -6.82 4.91 -4.42
CA CYS A 143 -5.44 5.24 -4.76
C CYS A 143 -5.25 5.41 -6.26
N ASN A 144 -5.80 4.50 -7.06
CA ASN A 144 -5.76 4.57 -8.51
C ASN A 144 -6.46 5.84 -9.02
N GLY A 145 -7.64 6.18 -8.49
CA GLY A 145 -8.32 7.43 -8.80
C GLY A 145 -7.46 8.67 -8.49
N ALA A 146 -6.78 8.66 -7.36
CA ALA A 146 -5.89 9.74 -6.93
C ALA A 146 -4.53 9.77 -7.65
N GLY A 147 -4.17 8.76 -8.45
CA GLY A 147 -2.87 8.62 -9.10
C GLY A 147 -1.73 8.42 -8.09
N LYS A 148 -2.00 7.73 -6.99
CA LYS A 148 -1.03 7.42 -5.94
C LYS A 148 -0.75 5.92 -5.89
N PRO A 149 0.52 5.49 -5.80
CA PRO A 149 0.86 4.08 -5.75
C PRO A 149 0.29 3.41 -4.50
N VAL A 150 -0.18 2.19 -4.67
CA VAL A 150 -0.68 1.34 -3.60
C VAL A 150 0.08 0.01 -3.58
N ILE A 151 0.47 -0.42 -2.37
CA ILE A 151 1.17 -1.66 -2.11
C ILE A 151 0.22 -2.60 -1.38
N THR A 152 0.00 -3.79 -1.91
CA THR A 152 -0.68 -4.86 -1.18
C THR A 152 0.34 -5.72 -0.45
N ALA A 153 0.23 -5.78 0.88
CA ALA A 153 1.24 -6.33 1.76
C ALA A 153 0.71 -7.40 2.71
N THR A 154 1.62 -8.23 3.19
CA THR A 154 1.45 -9.29 4.19
C THR A 154 0.62 -10.49 3.72
N GLN A 155 0.98 -11.66 4.18
CA GLN A 155 0.29 -12.94 3.91
C GLN A 155 0.08 -13.23 2.40
N MET A 156 1.02 -12.80 1.55
CA MET A 156 0.92 -13.02 0.10
C MET A 156 1.27 -14.45 -0.30
N LEU A 157 2.45 -14.93 0.12
CA LEU A 157 2.93 -16.29 -0.11
C LEU A 157 3.48 -16.90 1.19
N GLU A 158 2.83 -16.66 2.31
CA GLU A 158 3.33 -16.93 3.66
C GLU A 158 3.78 -18.38 3.87
N SER A 159 3.07 -19.35 3.28
CA SER A 159 3.46 -20.75 3.35
C SER A 159 4.87 -21.01 2.76
N MET A 160 5.36 -20.13 1.87
CA MET A 160 6.68 -20.23 1.28
C MET A 160 7.81 -19.83 2.23
N THR A 161 7.51 -19.36 3.43
CA THR A 161 8.51 -19.25 4.51
C THR A 161 9.10 -20.61 4.86
N GLN A 162 8.31 -21.68 4.74
CA GLN A 162 8.70 -23.06 5.09
C GLN A 162 8.59 -24.04 3.91
N ASN A 163 7.82 -23.70 2.85
CA ASN A 163 7.55 -24.61 1.74
C ASN A 163 8.08 -24.04 0.42
N PRO A 164 8.57 -24.88 -0.53
CA PRO A 164 9.09 -24.42 -1.82
C PRO A 164 8.00 -24.00 -2.82
N ARG A 165 6.72 -24.16 -2.46
CA ARG A 165 5.56 -23.82 -3.29
C ARG A 165 4.47 -23.17 -2.44
N PRO A 166 3.75 -22.17 -2.97
CA PRO A 166 2.61 -21.60 -2.29
C PRO A 166 1.40 -22.55 -2.33
N THR A 167 0.41 -22.25 -1.51
CA THR A 167 -0.92 -22.81 -1.64
C THR A 167 -1.64 -22.22 -2.86
N ARG A 168 -2.71 -22.88 -3.32
CA ARG A 168 -3.55 -22.32 -4.39
C ARG A 168 -4.28 -21.04 -3.97
N ALA A 169 -4.64 -20.94 -2.70
CA ALA A 169 -5.27 -19.74 -2.15
C ALA A 169 -4.33 -18.52 -2.20
N GLU A 170 -3.07 -18.68 -1.80
CA GLU A 170 -2.03 -17.64 -1.88
C GLU A 170 -1.74 -17.21 -3.32
N ALA A 171 -1.61 -18.17 -4.24
CA ALA A 171 -1.42 -17.83 -5.65
C ALA A 171 -2.62 -17.06 -6.23
N SER A 172 -3.84 -17.42 -5.85
CA SER A 172 -5.07 -16.71 -6.22
C SER A 172 -5.11 -15.31 -5.59
N ASP A 173 -4.64 -15.15 -4.36
CA ASP A 173 -4.64 -13.88 -3.66
C ASP A 173 -3.67 -12.88 -4.32
N VAL A 174 -2.43 -13.29 -4.61
CA VAL A 174 -1.47 -12.45 -5.36
C VAL A 174 -2.04 -12.06 -6.72
N TYR A 175 -2.59 -13.02 -7.46
CA TYR A 175 -3.22 -12.77 -8.75
C TYR A 175 -4.33 -11.72 -8.65
N ASN A 176 -5.26 -11.89 -7.69
CA ASN A 176 -6.37 -10.95 -7.51
C ASN A 176 -5.92 -9.56 -7.08
N ALA A 177 -4.90 -9.43 -6.23
CA ALA A 177 -4.36 -8.12 -5.86
C ALA A 177 -3.87 -7.33 -7.10
N ILE A 178 -3.25 -8.02 -8.06
CA ILE A 178 -2.78 -7.41 -9.30
C ILE A 178 -3.96 -7.03 -10.20
N ILE A 179 -4.94 -7.93 -10.36
CA ILE A 179 -6.17 -7.65 -11.10
C ILE A 179 -6.96 -6.49 -10.50
N ASP A 180 -6.97 -6.35 -9.17
CA ASP A 180 -7.60 -5.23 -8.47
C ASP A 180 -6.91 -3.89 -8.76
N GLY A 181 -5.69 -3.91 -9.30
CA GLY A 181 -4.95 -2.72 -9.73
C GLY A 181 -3.93 -2.22 -8.72
N THR A 182 -3.36 -3.08 -7.85
CA THR A 182 -2.24 -2.69 -6.99
C THR A 182 -1.01 -2.30 -7.83
N ASP A 183 -0.20 -1.36 -7.36
CA ASP A 183 1.05 -0.97 -8.03
C ASP A 183 2.20 -1.91 -7.69
N ALA A 184 2.19 -2.44 -6.47
CA ALA A 184 3.19 -3.40 -6.02
C ALA A 184 2.57 -4.44 -5.06
N VAL A 185 3.18 -5.62 -5.02
CA VAL A 185 2.91 -6.68 -4.04
C VAL A 185 4.17 -6.88 -3.19
N MET A 186 4.01 -7.11 -1.89
CA MET A 186 5.13 -7.18 -0.95
C MET A 186 5.27 -8.56 -0.34
N LEU A 187 6.49 -9.11 -0.38
CA LEU A 187 6.90 -10.24 0.44
C LEU A 187 7.47 -9.74 1.78
N SER A 188 7.19 -10.45 2.85
CA SER A 188 7.68 -10.18 4.21
C SER A 188 8.66 -11.26 4.66
N ALA A 189 8.25 -12.14 5.56
CA ALA A 189 9.07 -13.23 6.06
C ALA A 189 9.53 -14.21 4.97
N GLU A 190 8.73 -14.35 3.89
CA GLU A 190 9.00 -15.22 2.75
C GLU A 190 10.39 -14.96 2.14
N SER A 191 10.76 -13.68 2.02
CA SER A 191 12.04 -13.25 1.48
C SER A 191 13.05 -12.83 2.55
N ALA A 192 12.59 -12.36 3.74
CA ALA A 192 13.45 -11.83 4.79
C ALA A 192 14.08 -12.91 5.69
N SER A 193 13.34 -13.98 5.99
CA SER A 193 13.75 -15.02 6.93
C SER A 193 13.29 -16.43 6.54
N GLY A 194 12.57 -16.57 5.43
CA GLY A 194 12.07 -17.84 4.95
C GLY A 194 13.17 -18.76 4.41
N ALA A 195 12.87 -20.05 4.28
CA ALA A 195 13.78 -21.06 3.77
C ALA A 195 13.99 -20.97 2.24
N TYR A 196 13.08 -20.29 1.52
CA TYR A 196 13.07 -20.25 0.05
C TYR A 196 12.94 -18.81 -0.51
N PRO A 197 13.81 -17.84 -0.10
CA PRO A 197 13.60 -16.42 -0.41
C PRO A 197 13.62 -16.12 -1.92
N VAL A 198 14.57 -16.65 -2.66
CA VAL A 198 14.67 -16.46 -4.12
C VAL A 198 13.47 -17.06 -4.82
N ARG A 199 13.06 -18.28 -4.40
CA ARG A 199 11.92 -18.97 -5.00
C ARG A 199 10.60 -18.23 -4.76
N ALA A 200 10.42 -17.61 -3.60
CA ALA A 200 9.24 -16.80 -3.30
C ALA A 200 9.12 -15.61 -4.27
N VAL A 201 10.22 -14.92 -4.54
CA VAL A 201 10.27 -13.81 -5.51
C VAL A 201 9.97 -14.31 -6.93
N GLU A 202 10.56 -15.43 -7.36
CA GLU A 202 10.30 -16.03 -8.67
C GLU A 202 8.81 -16.38 -8.85
N VAL A 203 8.22 -17.03 -7.83
CA VAL A 203 6.80 -17.41 -7.87
C VAL A 203 5.90 -16.19 -7.94
N MET A 204 6.17 -15.17 -7.11
CA MET A 204 5.42 -13.92 -7.14
C MET A 204 5.50 -13.23 -8.49
N SER A 205 6.71 -13.15 -9.06
CA SER A 205 6.94 -12.58 -10.40
C SER A 205 6.19 -13.33 -11.49
N ASN A 206 6.18 -14.67 -11.44
CA ASN A 206 5.46 -15.49 -12.43
C ASN A 206 3.94 -15.29 -12.32
N ILE A 207 3.40 -15.19 -11.10
CA ILE A 207 1.96 -14.91 -10.89
C ILE A 207 1.62 -13.52 -11.43
N ALA A 208 2.48 -12.53 -11.16
CA ALA A 208 2.29 -11.17 -11.66
C ALA A 208 2.26 -11.12 -13.18
N HIS A 209 3.20 -11.81 -13.83
CA HIS A 209 3.25 -11.87 -15.29
C HIS A 209 1.98 -12.47 -15.88
N ILE A 210 1.50 -13.59 -15.35
CA ILE A 210 0.26 -14.22 -15.81
C ILE A 210 -0.95 -13.30 -15.59
N ALA A 211 -1.03 -12.61 -14.44
CA ALA A 211 -2.12 -11.68 -14.16
C ALA A 211 -2.12 -10.50 -15.15
N GLU A 212 -0.95 -9.96 -15.45
CA GLU A 212 -0.79 -8.85 -16.40
C GLU A 212 -1.11 -9.27 -17.85
N GLU A 213 -0.76 -10.48 -18.26
CA GLU A 213 -1.17 -11.03 -19.57
C GLU A 213 -2.70 -11.13 -19.67
N HIS A 214 -3.38 -11.64 -18.64
CA HIS A 214 -4.85 -11.72 -18.62
C HIS A 214 -5.52 -10.34 -18.58
N LEU A 215 -4.96 -9.36 -17.87
CA LEU A 215 -5.43 -7.99 -17.95
C LEU A 215 -5.36 -7.44 -19.38
N GLN A 216 -4.34 -7.86 -20.14
CA GLN A 216 -4.19 -7.48 -21.53
C GLN A 216 -5.25 -8.10 -22.44
N GLU A 217 -5.69 -9.32 -22.18
CA GLU A 217 -6.69 -10.02 -22.98
C GLU A 217 -8.12 -9.55 -22.69
N SER A 218 -8.44 -9.28 -21.42
CA SER A 218 -9.80 -9.01 -20.96
C SER A 218 -10.21 -7.55 -20.94
N SER A 219 -9.35 -6.63 -21.36
CA SER A 219 -9.59 -5.17 -21.24
C SER A 219 -10.67 -4.60 -22.20
N SER A 220 -11.50 -5.46 -22.83
CA SER A 220 -12.74 -5.02 -23.48
C SER A 220 -13.91 -4.87 -22.48
N ASP A 221 -13.84 -5.52 -21.31
CA ASP A 221 -15.00 -5.73 -20.44
C ASP A 221 -14.85 -5.20 -18.99
N TYR A 222 -13.65 -4.73 -18.59
CA TYR A 222 -13.50 -4.22 -17.23
C TYR A 222 -13.90 -2.76 -17.12
N ALA A 223 -14.82 -2.55 -16.17
CA ALA A 223 -15.44 -1.29 -15.84
C ALA A 223 -14.42 -0.15 -15.73
N GLU A 224 -14.78 0.99 -16.29
CA GLU A 224 -14.10 2.25 -16.05
C GLU A 224 -13.90 2.43 -14.53
N PRO A 225 -12.72 2.86 -14.08
CA PRO A 225 -12.56 3.27 -12.70
C PRO A 225 -13.68 4.25 -12.38
N ILE A 226 -14.37 4.04 -11.25
CA ILE A 226 -15.45 4.93 -10.80
C ILE A 226 -14.79 6.21 -10.27
N ALA A 227 -14.09 6.90 -11.13
CA ALA A 227 -13.74 8.30 -10.90
C ALA A 227 -14.91 9.12 -11.38
N LYS A 228 -15.83 9.44 -10.49
CA LYS A 228 -16.71 10.60 -10.63
C LYS A 228 -15.84 11.86 -10.51
N ASP A 229 -14.89 12.02 -11.40
CA ASP A 229 -14.04 13.20 -11.43
C ASP A 229 -14.75 14.31 -12.23
N ASN A 230 -15.91 14.75 -11.71
CA ASN A 230 -16.60 15.96 -12.14
C ASN A 230 -16.19 17.15 -11.27
N ASP A 231 -15.10 17.05 -10.55
CA ASP A 231 -14.59 18.18 -9.78
C ASP A 231 -13.84 19.14 -10.69
N HIS A 232 -14.58 20.12 -11.22
CA HIS A 232 -14.04 21.26 -11.98
C HIS A 232 -13.36 22.31 -11.10
N SER A 233 -13.23 22.08 -9.79
CA SER A 233 -12.65 23.05 -8.84
C SER A 233 -11.15 23.27 -9.07
N ASN A 234 -10.44 22.25 -9.65
CA ASN A 234 -9.03 22.35 -10.01
C ASN A 234 -8.81 22.18 -11.52
N PRO A 235 -8.78 23.27 -12.31
CA PRO A 235 -8.63 23.23 -13.77
C PRO A 235 -7.37 22.47 -14.24
N THR A 236 -6.26 22.55 -13.50
CA THR A 236 -5.01 21.89 -13.87
C THR A 236 -5.14 20.38 -13.76
N GLN A 237 -5.76 19.88 -12.70
CA GLN A 237 -6.01 18.45 -12.51
C GLN A 237 -6.97 17.91 -13.56
N TYR A 238 -8.03 18.65 -13.84
CA TYR A 238 -9.00 18.29 -14.88
C TYR A 238 -8.35 18.15 -16.27
N ILE A 239 -7.52 19.11 -16.67
CA ILE A 239 -6.78 19.04 -17.94
C ILE A 239 -5.83 17.85 -17.95
N SER A 240 -5.10 17.60 -16.86
CA SER A 240 -4.17 16.48 -16.74
C SER A 240 -4.89 15.14 -16.87
N ASN A 241 -6.04 14.98 -16.23
CA ASN A 241 -6.87 13.79 -16.33
C ASN A 241 -7.38 13.58 -17.76
N ALA A 242 -7.85 14.64 -18.43
CA ALA A 242 -8.31 14.56 -19.81
C ALA A 242 -7.19 14.15 -20.78
N ILE A 243 -5.98 14.71 -20.61
CA ILE A 243 -4.81 14.34 -21.43
C ILE A 243 -4.38 12.89 -21.16
N SER A 244 -4.37 12.45 -19.91
CA SER A 244 -4.01 11.08 -19.54
C SER A 244 -4.99 10.07 -20.13
N LYS A 245 -6.29 10.34 -20.03
CA LYS A 245 -7.35 9.54 -20.65
C LYS A 245 -7.20 9.48 -22.17
N ALA A 246 -7.00 10.63 -22.81
CA ALA A 246 -6.77 10.69 -24.26
C ALA A 246 -5.52 9.89 -24.67
N THR A 247 -4.42 9.96 -23.89
CA THR A 247 -3.19 9.18 -24.14
C THR A 247 -3.47 7.69 -24.07
N PHE A 248 -4.23 7.25 -23.06
CA PHE A 248 -4.65 5.87 -22.93
C PHE A 248 -5.50 5.40 -24.11
N ASP A 249 -6.53 6.16 -24.51
CA ASP A 249 -7.41 5.81 -25.62
C ASP A 249 -6.64 5.76 -26.96
N ILE A 250 -5.75 6.72 -27.19
CA ILE A 250 -4.85 6.71 -28.36
C ILE A 250 -3.95 5.46 -28.34
N SER A 251 -3.37 5.11 -27.18
CA SER A 251 -2.49 3.95 -27.06
C SER A 251 -3.17 2.63 -27.42
N LYS A 252 -4.47 2.50 -27.13
CA LYS A 252 -5.28 1.33 -27.54
C LYS A 252 -5.38 1.19 -29.06
N VAL A 253 -5.49 2.32 -29.76
CA VAL A 253 -5.69 2.34 -31.22
C VAL A 253 -4.36 2.12 -31.95
N ILE A 254 -3.33 2.88 -31.60
CA ILE A 254 -2.05 2.85 -32.34
C ILE A 254 -1.07 1.80 -31.84
N GLN A 255 -1.32 1.21 -30.66
CA GLN A 255 -0.49 0.18 -30.03
C GLN A 255 1.02 0.53 -30.06
N PRO A 256 1.45 1.66 -29.50
CA PRO A 256 2.84 2.09 -29.55
C PRO A 256 3.72 1.16 -28.72
N LYS A 257 5.02 1.09 -29.02
CA LYS A 257 5.98 0.28 -28.23
C LYS A 257 6.24 0.85 -26.83
N ALA A 258 6.09 2.15 -26.67
CA ALA A 258 6.22 2.84 -25.38
C ALA A 258 5.45 4.17 -25.41
N ILE A 259 5.00 4.59 -24.23
CA ILE A 259 4.54 5.95 -23.96
C ILE A 259 5.68 6.67 -23.25
N VAL A 260 6.14 7.80 -23.81
CA VAL A 260 7.21 8.59 -23.17
C VAL A 260 6.60 9.77 -22.46
N THR A 261 6.89 9.90 -21.17
CA THR A 261 6.48 11.03 -20.35
C THR A 261 7.69 11.80 -19.84
N THR A 262 7.61 13.13 -19.87
CA THR A 262 8.62 14.01 -19.26
C THR A 262 8.04 14.66 -18.02
N THR A 263 8.78 14.62 -16.90
CA THR A 263 8.28 15.13 -15.63
C THR A 263 9.39 15.56 -14.68
N LEU A 264 9.15 16.55 -13.85
CA LEU A 264 10.06 16.95 -12.76
C LEU A 264 9.69 16.25 -11.44
N SER A 265 8.41 16.08 -11.15
CA SER A 265 7.86 15.56 -9.88
C SER A 265 7.26 14.17 -9.99
N GLY A 266 7.23 13.58 -11.18
CA GLY A 266 6.52 12.32 -11.43
C GLY A 266 5.01 12.48 -11.66
N TYR A 267 4.45 13.69 -11.55
CA TYR A 267 3.01 13.93 -11.63
C TYR A 267 2.41 13.40 -12.94
N THR A 268 2.92 13.86 -14.08
CA THR A 268 2.43 13.45 -15.41
C THR A 268 2.49 11.93 -15.60
N THR A 269 3.62 11.32 -15.21
CA THR A 269 3.84 9.88 -15.32
C THR A 269 2.81 9.09 -14.52
N ARG A 270 2.57 9.47 -13.24
CA ARG A 270 1.56 8.82 -12.40
C ARG A 270 0.15 8.97 -12.97
N HIS A 271 -0.19 10.13 -13.55
CA HIS A 271 -1.50 10.36 -14.15
C HIS A 271 -1.72 9.53 -15.42
N VAL A 272 -0.69 9.27 -16.21
CA VAL A 272 -0.78 8.32 -17.31
C VAL A 272 -0.84 6.89 -16.81
N ALA A 273 -0.05 6.54 -15.80
CA ALA A 273 0.00 5.20 -15.21
C ALA A 273 -1.33 4.78 -14.55
N LYS A 274 -2.07 5.74 -13.93
CA LYS A 274 -3.37 5.43 -13.31
C LYS A 274 -4.42 4.91 -14.29
N GLU A 275 -4.31 5.27 -15.57
CA GLU A 275 -5.19 4.76 -16.62
C GLU A 275 -4.84 3.30 -17.03
N ARG A 276 -3.77 2.73 -16.47
CA ARG A 276 -3.32 1.34 -16.69
C ARG A 276 -3.16 0.99 -18.19
N PRO A 277 -2.39 1.77 -18.98
CA PRO A 277 -2.15 1.44 -20.38
C PRO A 277 -1.36 0.12 -20.51
N ARG A 278 -1.66 -0.68 -21.52
CA ARG A 278 -0.89 -1.89 -21.85
C ARG A 278 0.55 -1.59 -22.26
N THR A 279 0.75 -0.42 -22.83
CA THR A 279 2.03 0.05 -23.31
C THR A 279 2.88 0.53 -22.14
N PRO A 280 4.14 0.08 -22.00
CA PRO A 280 5.04 0.52 -20.95
C PRO A 280 5.26 2.03 -21.02
N ILE A 281 5.38 2.66 -19.87
CA ILE A 281 5.58 4.10 -19.73
C ILE A 281 7.05 4.37 -19.39
N LEU A 282 7.76 5.03 -20.30
CA LEU A 282 9.13 5.51 -20.05
C LEU A 282 9.06 6.87 -19.39
N CYS A 283 9.54 6.95 -18.14
CA CYS A 283 9.59 8.20 -17.38
C CYS A 283 10.94 8.89 -17.56
N MET A 284 10.94 10.02 -18.23
CA MET A 284 12.13 10.86 -18.37
C MET A 284 12.09 12.00 -17.37
N THR A 285 13.07 12.04 -16.48
CA THR A 285 13.22 13.09 -15.47
C THR A 285 14.68 13.42 -15.22
N PRO A 286 15.05 14.70 -15.04
CA PRO A 286 16.40 15.08 -14.62
C PRO A 286 16.62 14.88 -13.11
N ASN A 287 15.60 14.52 -12.34
CA ASN A 287 15.65 14.39 -10.88
C ASN A 287 15.79 12.93 -10.47
N GLU A 288 16.95 12.54 -9.94
CA GLU A 288 17.25 11.17 -9.52
C GLU A 288 16.30 10.66 -8.42
N ILE A 289 15.83 11.52 -7.51
CA ILE A 289 14.86 11.14 -6.47
C ILE A 289 13.52 10.78 -7.14
N THR A 290 13.06 11.59 -8.07
CA THR A 290 11.86 11.32 -8.83
C THR A 290 12.01 10.02 -9.63
N GLN A 291 13.16 9.81 -10.28
CA GLN A 291 13.44 8.58 -11.01
C GLN A 291 13.28 7.35 -10.11
N ARG A 292 13.94 7.32 -8.95
CA ARG A 292 13.83 6.20 -8.01
C ARG A 292 12.41 5.99 -7.50
N ARG A 293 11.70 7.09 -7.18
CA ARG A 293 10.30 7.02 -6.71
C ARG A 293 9.35 6.47 -7.77
N MET A 294 9.61 6.71 -9.05
CA MET A 294 8.77 6.18 -10.13
C MET A 294 8.87 4.67 -10.30
N ALA A 295 9.91 4.02 -9.77
CA ALA A 295 10.02 2.56 -9.77
C ALA A 295 8.92 1.84 -8.97
N LEU A 296 8.21 2.56 -8.08
CA LEU A 296 7.08 2.01 -7.33
C LEU A 296 5.75 2.08 -8.11
N VAL A 297 5.70 2.84 -9.20
CA VAL A 297 4.47 3.08 -9.97
C VAL A 297 4.31 2.01 -11.04
N TRP A 298 3.14 1.40 -11.11
CA TRP A 298 2.83 0.33 -12.06
C TRP A 298 3.07 0.75 -13.51
N GLY A 299 3.69 -0.16 -14.29
CA GLY A 299 3.91 0.02 -15.73
C GLY A 299 4.93 1.10 -16.10
N VAL A 300 5.61 1.71 -15.11
CA VAL A 300 6.60 2.77 -15.32
C VAL A 300 8.01 2.19 -15.33
N ILE A 301 8.77 2.54 -16.34
CA ILE A 301 10.22 2.33 -16.44
C ILE A 301 10.87 3.70 -16.29
N PRO A 302 11.49 3.97 -15.13
CA PRO A 302 12.06 5.27 -14.83
C PRO A 302 13.45 5.48 -15.44
#